data_ff42d2c00a2e977f8429708aa4b40e3b
#
_entry.id   ff42d2c00a2e977f8429708aa4b40e3b
#
_cell.length_a   1.000
_cell.length_b   1.000
_cell.length_c   1.000
_cell.angle_alpha   90.00
_cell.angle_beta   90.00
_cell.angle_gamma   90.00
#
_symmetry.space_group_name_H-M   'P 1'
#
loop_
_entity.id
_entity.type
_entity.pdbx_description
1 polymer ?
#
loop_
_entity_poly.entity_id
_entity_poly.type
_entity_poly.pdbx_seq_one_letter_code
_entity_poly.pdbx_strand_id
1 'polypeptide(L)'
;MEQKWPQTLWIVRHGQSAGNVARDAAEIGGLATIDIADRDVDVPLSPLGEQQADALGDWFAALPPAQQPEIVLSSPYVRACQTGDRVLAALHAHRNAAGDGDIACVRDERLREKEFGILDRLTPLGIRAKYRTSPSSAFTWASSISARPAARAGAT
;
A
#
# COMPACT_ATOMS: atom_id res chain seq x y z
N MET A 1 17.30 -2.03 -30.06
CA MET A 1 15.96 -1.57 -29.61
C MET A 1 16.18 -0.40 -28.68
N GLU A 2 15.63 0.75 -29.03
CA GLU A 2 15.68 1.92 -28.15
C GLU A 2 14.74 1.69 -26.98
N GLN A 3 15.25 1.73 -25.75
CA GLN A 3 14.46 1.49 -24.54
C GLN A 3 13.65 2.76 -24.27
N LYS A 4 12.33 2.67 -24.42
CA LYS A 4 11.41 3.77 -24.11
C LYS A 4 11.05 3.73 -22.64
N TRP A 5 11.46 4.74 -21.91
CA TRP A 5 11.04 4.95 -20.52
C TRP A 5 9.73 5.74 -20.46
N PRO A 6 8.87 5.52 -19.48
CA PRO A 6 7.68 6.34 -19.28
C PRO A 6 8.08 7.78 -18.99
N GLN A 7 7.30 8.74 -19.47
CA GLN A 7 7.53 10.18 -19.18
C GLN A 7 7.24 10.50 -17.73
N THR A 8 6.26 9.82 -17.13
CA THR A 8 5.87 10.00 -15.74
C THR A 8 5.69 8.64 -15.09
N LEU A 9 6.23 8.47 -13.88
CA LEU A 9 6.04 7.29 -13.04
C LEU A 9 5.39 7.72 -11.72
N TRP A 10 4.19 7.23 -11.47
CA TRP A 10 3.49 7.38 -10.21
C TRP A 10 3.76 6.15 -9.34
N ILE A 11 4.27 6.36 -8.13
CA ILE A 11 4.46 5.30 -7.14
C ILE A 11 3.40 5.48 -6.06
N VAL A 12 2.49 4.53 -5.97
CA VAL A 12 1.35 4.55 -5.06
C VAL A 12 1.51 3.44 -4.03
N ARG A 13 1.36 3.79 -2.75
CA ARG A 13 1.18 2.81 -1.68
C ARG A 13 -0.31 2.49 -1.55
N HIS A 14 -0.65 1.21 -1.27
CA HIS A 14 -2.02 0.81 -0.97
C HIS A 14 -2.62 1.62 0.19
N GLY A 15 -3.94 1.78 0.22
CA GLY A 15 -4.69 2.35 1.33
C GLY A 15 -4.48 1.57 2.63
N GLN A 16 -4.97 2.09 3.76
CA GLN A 16 -4.90 1.39 5.03
C GLN A 16 -5.49 -0.01 4.91
N SER A 17 -4.76 -1.04 5.32
CA SER A 17 -5.26 -2.42 5.33
C SER A 17 -5.78 -2.84 6.70
N ALA A 18 -6.60 -3.90 6.74
CA ALA A 18 -7.00 -4.54 8.00
C ALA A 18 -5.77 -4.96 8.84
N GLY A 19 -4.67 -5.37 8.18
CA GLY A 19 -3.42 -5.67 8.85
C GLY A 19 -2.74 -4.45 9.48
N ASN A 20 -2.87 -3.26 8.86
CA ASN A 20 -2.37 -2.03 9.50
C ASN A 20 -3.16 -1.72 10.78
N VAL A 21 -4.49 -1.85 10.74
CA VAL A 21 -5.36 -1.64 11.90
C VAL A 21 -5.03 -2.62 13.03
N ALA A 22 -4.91 -3.91 12.70
CA ALA A 22 -4.57 -4.94 13.68
C ALA A 22 -3.18 -4.72 14.30
N ARG A 23 -2.19 -4.29 13.49
CA ARG A 23 -0.85 -3.95 13.97
C ARG A 23 -0.89 -2.77 14.93
N ASP A 24 -1.53 -1.67 14.54
CA ASP A 24 -1.63 -0.47 15.36
C ASP A 24 -2.30 -0.80 16.71
N ALA A 25 -3.37 -1.59 16.69
CA ALA A 25 -4.05 -2.06 17.91
C ALA A 25 -3.13 -2.91 18.80
N ALA A 26 -2.37 -3.84 18.22
CA ALA A 26 -1.43 -4.67 18.95
C ALA A 26 -0.28 -3.85 19.56
N GLU A 27 0.24 -2.86 18.84
CA GLU A 27 1.30 -1.98 19.32
C GLU A 27 0.82 -1.08 20.47
N ILE A 28 -0.38 -0.48 20.33
CA ILE A 28 -1.01 0.32 21.40
C ILE A 28 -1.27 -0.55 22.64
N GLY A 29 -1.74 -1.78 22.43
CA GLY A 29 -2.00 -2.73 23.52
C GLY A 29 -0.75 -3.36 24.13
N GLY A 30 0.46 -3.07 23.62
CA GLY A 30 1.70 -3.67 24.09
C GLY A 30 1.77 -5.19 23.85
N LEU A 31 1.07 -5.69 22.82
CA LEU A 31 1.01 -7.11 22.50
C LEU A 31 2.24 -7.56 21.70
N ALA A 32 2.67 -8.79 21.92
CA ALA A 32 3.80 -9.39 21.20
C ALA A 32 3.41 -9.85 19.78
N THR A 33 2.13 -10.09 19.53
CA THR A 33 1.59 -10.63 18.28
C THR A 33 0.46 -9.77 17.75
N ILE A 34 0.34 -9.73 16.43
CA ILE A 34 -0.76 -9.08 15.70
C ILE A 34 -1.86 -10.12 15.54
N ASP A 35 -3.06 -9.80 16.01
CA ASP A 35 -4.24 -10.65 15.89
C ASP A 35 -4.89 -10.43 14.52
N ILE A 36 -4.55 -11.29 13.57
CA ILE A 36 -5.12 -11.32 12.23
C ILE A 36 -5.16 -12.77 11.72
N ALA A 37 -6.31 -13.19 11.24
CA ALA A 37 -6.52 -14.55 10.73
C ALA A 37 -5.95 -14.72 9.30
N ASP A 38 -6.08 -13.71 8.47
CA ASP A 38 -5.70 -13.74 7.06
C ASP A 38 -4.19 -13.86 6.88
N ARG A 39 -3.77 -14.55 5.82
CA ARG A 39 -2.38 -14.50 5.37
C ARG A 39 -2.08 -13.10 4.84
N ASP A 40 -0.85 -12.64 4.95
CA ASP A 40 -0.47 -11.28 4.54
C ASP A 40 -0.88 -10.93 3.09
N VAL A 41 -0.80 -11.89 2.17
CA VAL A 41 -1.22 -11.73 0.77
C VAL A 41 -2.73 -11.49 0.63
N ASP A 42 -3.54 -12.06 1.53
CA ASP A 42 -5.00 -12.05 1.48
C ASP A 42 -5.61 -10.90 2.30
N VAL A 43 -4.80 -10.15 3.04
CA VAL A 43 -5.26 -9.02 3.88
C VAL A 43 -5.89 -7.92 3.04
N PRO A 44 -7.19 -7.61 3.23
CA PRO A 44 -7.89 -6.57 2.47
C PRO A 44 -7.61 -5.16 2.98
N LEU A 45 -8.11 -4.17 2.26
CA LEU A 45 -8.22 -2.80 2.75
C LEU A 45 -9.17 -2.73 3.96
N SER A 46 -8.93 -1.79 4.86
CA SER A 46 -9.91 -1.35 5.85
C SER A 46 -10.94 -0.41 5.21
N PRO A 47 -12.08 -0.13 5.86
CA PRO A 47 -13.04 0.87 5.36
C PRO A 47 -12.40 2.24 5.10
N LEU A 48 -11.45 2.65 5.94
CA LEU A 48 -10.68 3.88 5.70
C LEU A 48 -9.76 3.75 4.49
N GLY A 49 -9.13 2.58 4.31
CA GLY A 49 -8.27 2.32 3.15
C GLY A 49 -9.03 2.34 1.83
N GLU A 50 -10.28 1.89 1.84
CA GLU A 50 -11.16 2.00 0.68
C GLU A 50 -11.46 3.46 0.33
N GLN A 51 -11.81 4.29 1.31
CA GLN A 51 -12.03 5.72 1.12
C GLN A 51 -10.77 6.44 0.61
N GLN A 52 -9.60 6.04 1.12
CA GLN A 52 -8.31 6.57 0.64
C GLN A 52 -8.05 6.22 -0.82
N ALA A 53 -8.39 5.00 -1.23
CA ALA A 53 -8.24 4.56 -2.61
C ALA A 53 -9.24 5.26 -3.55
N ASP A 54 -10.49 5.47 -3.12
CA ASP A 54 -11.49 6.23 -3.85
C ASP A 54 -11.03 7.69 -4.06
N ALA A 55 -10.60 8.36 -3.00
CA ALA A 55 -10.08 9.74 -3.07
C ALA A 55 -8.86 9.87 -3.99
N LEU A 56 -7.99 8.86 -4.00
CA LEU A 56 -6.86 8.82 -4.93
C LEU A 56 -7.33 8.64 -6.38
N GLY A 57 -8.34 7.81 -6.60
CA GLY A 57 -8.96 7.63 -7.91
C GLY A 57 -9.56 8.93 -8.46
N ASP A 58 -10.31 9.63 -7.63
CA ASP A 58 -10.89 10.94 -7.96
C ASP A 58 -9.80 11.97 -8.29
N TRP A 59 -8.71 11.95 -7.53
CA TRP A 59 -7.58 12.84 -7.79
C TRP A 59 -6.92 12.56 -9.16
N PHE A 60 -6.69 11.28 -9.50
CA PHE A 60 -6.15 10.92 -10.81
C PHE A 60 -7.13 11.28 -11.94
N ALA A 61 -8.42 11.06 -11.74
CA ALA A 61 -9.45 11.39 -12.72
C ALA A 61 -9.55 12.90 -12.99
N ALA A 62 -9.23 13.74 -11.99
CA ALA A 62 -9.21 15.19 -12.12
C ALA A 62 -7.96 15.73 -12.82
N LEU A 63 -6.91 14.92 -13.03
CA LEU A 63 -5.72 15.34 -13.76
C LEU A 63 -6.03 15.57 -15.26
N PRO A 64 -5.30 16.48 -15.92
CA PRO A 64 -5.37 16.58 -17.38
C PRO A 64 -5.10 15.21 -18.04
N PRO A 65 -5.78 14.85 -19.13
CA PRO A 65 -5.65 13.53 -19.77
C PRO A 65 -4.18 13.13 -20.06
N ALA A 66 -3.35 14.07 -20.46
CA ALA A 66 -1.92 13.83 -20.72
C ALA A 66 -1.10 13.50 -19.47
N GLN A 67 -1.64 13.70 -18.28
CA GLN A 67 -1.01 13.38 -16.99
C GLN A 67 -1.62 12.17 -16.29
N GLN A 68 -2.73 11.67 -16.82
CA GLN A 68 -3.34 10.45 -16.29
C GLN A 68 -2.48 9.22 -16.63
N PRO A 69 -2.50 8.18 -15.81
CA PRO A 69 -1.79 6.95 -16.12
C PRO A 69 -2.38 6.25 -17.35
N GLU A 70 -1.53 5.72 -18.21
CA GLU A 70 -1.92 4.92 -19.37
C GLU A 70 -1.96 3.42 -19.05
N ILE A 71 -1.25 3.01 -17.99
CA ILE A 71 -1.19 1.64 -17.50
C ILE A 71 -1.02 1.66 -15.98
N VAL A 72 -1.67 0.70 -15.31
CA VAL A 72 -1.50 0.46 -13.87
C VAL A 72 -0.84 -0.89 -13.67
N LEU A 73 0.28 -0.90 -12.96
CA LEU A 73 0.94 -2.12 -12.50
C LEU A 73 0.63 -2.30 -11.01
N SER A 74 0.10 -3.44 -10.61
CA SER A 74 -0.27 -3.73 -9.23
C SER A 74 0.45 -4.96 -8.70
N SER A 75 0.81 -4.94 -7.43
CA SER A 75 1.14 -6.15 -6.67
C SER A 75 -0.06 -7.09 -6.65
N PRO A 76 0.14 -8.43 -6.61
CA PRO A 76 -0.94 -9.41 -6.48
C PRO A 76 -1.59 -9.44 -5.08
N TYR A 77 -1.06 -8.71 -4.11
CA TYR A 77 -1.63 -8.63 -2.75
C TYR A 77 -3.01 -7.98 -2.78
N VAL A 78 -3.98 -8.55 -2.07
CA VAL A 78 -5.39 -8.11 -2.10
C VAL A 78 -5.53 -6.62 -1.86
N ARG A 79 -4.88 -6.06 -0.85
CA ARG A 79 -4.90 -4.62 -0.54
C ARG A 79 -4.40 -3.73 -1.67
N ALA A 80 -3.39 -4.19 -2.41
CA ALA A 80 -2.87 -3.45 -3.55
C ALA A 80 -3.79 -3.54 -4.77
N CYS A 81 -4.32 -4.74 -5.04
CA CYS A 81 -5.33 -4.94 -6.08
C CYS A 81 -6.56 -4.06 -5.83
N GLN A 82 -7.13 -4.10 -4.61
CA GLN A 82 -8.29 -3.29 -4.26
C GLN A 82 -8.03 -1.79 -4.42
N THR A 83 -6.82 -1.32 -4.04
CA THR A 83 -6.44 0.08 -4.28
C THR A 83 -6.42 0.41 -5.77
N GLY A 84 -5.76 -0.43 -6.58
CA GLY A 84 -5.67 -0.25 -8.03
C GLY A 84 -7.03 -0.32 -8.71
N ASP A 85 -7.87 -1.27 -8.33
CA ASP A 85 -9.21 -1.47 -8.91
C ASP A 85 -10.12 -0.25 -8.66
N ARG A 86 -10.06 0.35 -7.45
CA ARG A 86 -10.82 1.57 -7.13
C ARG A 86 -10.32 2.79 -7.90
N VAL A 87 -9.01 2.97 -8.00
CA VAL A 87 -8.41 4.03 -8.83
C VAL A 87 -8.83 3.89 -10.28
N LEU A 88 -8.79 2.67 -10.82
CA LEU A 88 -9.22 2.40 -12.19
C LEU A 88 -10.71 2.66 -12.41
N ALA A 89 -11.56 2.29 -11.44
CA ALA A 89 -13.00 2.54 -11.54
C ALA A 89 -13.31 4.04 -11.71
N ALA A 90 -12.65 4.90 -10.93
CA ALA A 90 -12.80 6.35 -11.06
C ALA A 90 -12.28 6.88 -12.40
N LEU A 91 -11.11 6.41 -12.84
CA LEU A 91 -10.52 6.79 -14.13
C LEU A 91 -11.39 6.35 -15.30
N HIS A 92 -11.90 5.10 -15.30
CA HIS A 92 -12.77 4.60 -16.35
C HIS A 92 -14.11 5.37 -16.41
N ALA A 93 -14.72 5.66 -15.25
CA ALA A 93 -15.93 6.46 -15.22
C ALA A 93 -15.74 7.85 -15.85
N HIS A 94 -14.59 8.48 -15.57
CA HIS A 94 -14.25 9.79 -16.13
C HIS A 94 -13.95 9.71 -17.63
N ARG A 95 -13.14 8.74 -18.07
CA ARG A 95 -12.73 8.57 -19.46
C ARG A 95 -13.86 8.13 -20.37
N ASN A 96 -14.73 7.24 -19.90
CA ASN A 96 -15.92 6.82 -20.67
C ASN A 96 -16.87 8.00 -20.93
N ALA A 97 -16.99 8.93 -19.98
CA ALA A 97 -17.76 10.16 -20.19
C ALA A 97 -17.12 11.08 -21.26
N ALA A 98 -15.80 11.00 -21.45
CA ALA A 98 -15.05 11.74 -22.46
C ALA A 98 -14.90 11.00 -23.80
N GLY A 99 -15.27 9.70 -23.88
CA GLY A 99 -15.10 8.86 -25.06
C GLY A 99 -13.69 8.27 -25.23
N ASP A 100 -12.87 8.31 -24.20
CA ASP A 100 -11.52 7.75 -24.18
C ASP A 100 -11.55 6.26 -23.77
N GLY A 101 -10.56 5.49 -24.25
CA GLY A 101 -10.49 4.05 -23.98
C GLY A 101 -10.10 3.69 -22.55
N ASP A 102 -10.26 2.40 -22.22
CA ASP A 102 -9.92 1.85 -20.90
C ASP A 102 -8.41 1.82 -20.63
N ILE A 103 -8.06 1.94 -19.35
CA ILE A 103 -6.69 1.82 -18.87
C ILE A 103 -6.44 0.36 -18.47
N ALA A 104 -5.35 -0.22 -18.98
CA ALA A 104 -4.96 -1.58 -18.64
C ALA A 104 -4.41 -1.68 -17.21
N CYS A 105 -4.84 -2.73 -16.48
CA CYS A 105 -4.24 -3.11 -15.20
C CYS A 105 -3.50 -4.44 -15.36
N VAL A 106 -2.24 -4.46 -14.97
CA VAL A 106 -1.40 -5.67 -14.96
C VAL A 106 -0.99 -5.98 -13.53
N ARG A 107 -1.33 -7.19 -13.07
CA ARG A 107 -0.82 -7.73 -11.80
C ARG A 107 0.54 -8.35 -12.04
N ASP A 108 1.56 -7.88 -11.33
CA ASP A 108 2.94 -8.31 -11.53
C ASP A 108 3.53 -8.88 -10.24
N GLU A 109 3.94 -10.16 -10.30
CA GLU A 109 4.54 -10.88 -9.17
C GLU A 109 5.84 -10.23 -8.68
N ARG A 110 6.53 -9.46 -9.51
CA ARG A 110 7.74 -8.73 -9.13
C ARG A 110 7.46 -7.59 -8.15
N LEU A 111 6.19 -7.19 -8.02
CA LEU A 111 5.74 -6.17 -7.08
C LEU A 111 5.24 -6.76 -5.75
N ARG A 112 5.47 -8.06 -5.50
CA ARG A 112 5.12 -8.68 -4.22
C ARG A 112 5.85 -7.99 -3.07
N GLU A 113 5.14 -7.88 -1.95
CA GLU A 113 5.75 -7.49 -0.67
C GLU A 113 6.77 -8.55 -0.25
N LYS A 114 7.80 -8.12 0.43
CA LYS A 114 8.77 -9.00 1.04
C LYS A 114 8.10 -9.82 2.16
N GLU A 115 8.26 -11.13 2.10
CA GLU A 115 7.77 -12.02 3.15
C GLU A 115 8.60 -11.91 4.42
N PHE A 116 7.93 -11.83 5.57
CA PHE A 116 8.59 -11.72 6.87
C PHE A 116 8.90 -13.09 7.49
N GLY A 117 8.39 -14.19 6.93
CA GLY A 117 8.67 -15.56 7.37
C GLY A 117 8.37 -15.75 8.86
N ILE A 118 9.38 -16.18 9.61
CA ILE A 118 9.25 -16.42 11.07
C ILE A 118 8.94 -15.17 11.91
N LEU A 119 9.07 -13.99 11.34
CA LEU A 119 8.73 -12.71 11.97
C LEU A 119 7.31 -12.26 11.66
N ASP A 120 6.61 -12.98 10.79
CA ASP A 120 5.24 -12.66 10.45
C ASP A 120 4.36 -12.61 11.70
N ARG A 121 3.42 -11.66 11.71
CA ARG A 121 2.50 -11.39 12.84
C ARG A 121 3.19 -11.03 14.18
N LEU A 122 4.48 -10.75 14.20
CA LEU A 122 5.15 -10.25 15.40
C LEU A 122 5.20 -8.73 15.38
N THR A 123 4.89 -8.13 16.55
CA THR A 123 5.17 -6.72 16.78
C THR A 123 6.68 -6.53 17.06
N PRO A 124 7.21 -5.30 17.02
CA PRO A 124 8.59 -5.04 17.45
C PRO A 124 8.87 -5.56 18.88
N LEU A 125 7.87 -5.50 19.77
CA LEU A 125 7.96 -6.08 21.12
C LEU A 125 8.11 -7.60 21.06
N GLY A 126 7.28 -8.27 20.26
CA GLY A 126 7.33 -9.72 20.07
C GLY A 126 8.63 -10.21 19.47
N ILE A 127 9.17 -9.48 18.48
CA ILE A 127 10.46 -9.78 17.88
C ILE A 127 11.57 -9.70 18.94
N ARG A 128 11.60 -8.63 19.74
CA ARG A 128 12.61 -8.47 20.81
C ARG A 128 12.48 -9.54 21.90
N ALA A 129 11.26 -9.93 22.25
CA ALA A 129 11.00 -10.95 23.26
C ALA A 129 11.43 -12.34 22.79
N LYS A 130 11.13 -12.67 21.53
CA LYS A 130 11.39 -14.00 20.96
C LYS A 130 12.81 -14.19 20.46
N TYR A 131 13.39 -13.14 19.90
CA TYR A 131 14.73 -13.17 19.31
C TYR A 131 15.61 -12.16 20.03
N ARG A 132 16.30 -12.61 21.07
CA ARG A 132 17.34 -11.83 21.78
C ARG A 132 18.54 -11.62 20.87
N THR A 133 18.47 -10.65 19.98
CA THR A 133 19.60 -10.22 19.16
C THR A 133 20.39 -9.14 19.89
N SER A 134 21.73 -9.14 19.73
CA SER A 134 22.59 -8.04 20.20
C SER A 134 22.00 -6.68 19.77
N PRO A 135 22.12 -5.64 20.61
CA PRO A 135 21.51 -4.33 20.39
C PRO A 135 21.81 -3.68 19.02
N SER A 136 22.92 -4.05 18.38
CA SER A 136 23.37 -3.43 17.13
C SER A 136 22.61 -3.90 15.86
N SER A 137 22.09 -5.12 15.84
CA SER A 137 21.41 -5.65 14.64
C SER A 137 19.89 -5.36 14.61
N ALA A 138 19.29 -5.15 15.78
CA ALA A 138 17.85 -4.84 15.88
C ALA A 138 17.52 -3.39 15.46
N PHE A 139 18.47 -2.47 15.61
CA PHE A 139 18.24 -1.04 15.37
C PHE A 139 18.12 -0.70 13.88
N THR A 140 18.87 -1.35 13.02
CA THR A 140 18.86 -1.08 11.57
C THR A 140 17.56 -1.56 10.90
N TRP A 141 16.86 -2.53 11.50
CA TRP A 141 15.66 -3.12 10.93
C TRP A 141 14.37 -2.38 11.32
N ALA A 142 14.29 -1.90 12.58
CA ALA A 142 13.13 -1.17 13.08
C ALA A 142 12.98 0.21 12.44
N SER A 143 14.07 0.87 12.07
CA SER A 143 14.05 2.20 11.44
C SER A 143 13.55 2.19 10.00
N SER A 144 13.62 1.08 9.27
CA SER A 144 13.10 0.97 7.92
C SER A 144 11.57 0.77 7.86
N ILE A 145 10.94 0.35 8.98
CA ILE A 145 9.48 0.15 9.06
C ILE A 145 8.77 1.40 9.60
N SER A 146 9.48 2.28 10.32
CA SER A 146 8.90 3.36 11.12
C SER A 146 8.93 4.74 10.46
N ALA A 147 9.21 4.86 9.18
CA ALA A 147 9.13 6.13 8.46
C ALA A 147 7.66 6.52 8.21
N ARG A 148 6.97 6.97 9.27
CA ARG A 148 5.71 7.70 9.13
C ARG A 148 6.05 9.11 8.66
N PRO A 149 5.51 9.60 7.53
CA PRO A 149 5.58 11.02 7.25
C PRO A 149 4.76 11.75 8.32
N ALA A 150 5.42 12.66 9.05
CA ALA A 150 4.73 13.57 9.95
C ALA A 150 3.71 14.37 9.15
N ALA A 151 2.42 14.28 9.52
CA ALA A 151 1.40 15.14 9.00
C ALA A 151 1.81 16.59 9.31
N ARG A 152 2.18 17.36 8.28
CA ARG A 152 2.28 18.82 8.41
C ARG A 152 0.86 19.35 8.60
N ALA A 153 0.54 19.70 9.84
CA ALA A 153 -0.59 20.58 10.11
C ALA A 153 -0.30 21.90 9.38
N GLY A 154 -1.10 22.19 8.35
CA GLY A 154 -1.12 23.49 7.70
C GLY A 154 -1.73 24.47 8.68
N ALA A 155 -0.98 25.51 9.07
CA ALA A 155 -1.51 26.70 9.71
C ALA A 155 -1.87 27.71 8.63
N THR A 156 -3.12 28.20 8.73
CA THR A 156 -3.73 29.44 8.17
C THR A 156 -3.37 29.81 6.74
#